data_6c2b9f41a94b23eb11bbfdc78f1b0f2c
#
_entry.id   6c2b9f41a94b23eb11bbfdc78f1b0f2c
#
_cell.length_a   1.000
_cell.length_b   1.000
_cell.length_c   1.000
_cell.angle_alpha   90.00
_cell.angle_beta   90.00
_cell.angle_gamma   90.00
#
_symmetry.space_group_name_H-M   'P 1'
#
loop_
_entity.id
_entity.type
_entity.pdbx_description
1 polymer ?
#
loop_
_entity_poly.entity_id
_entity_poly.type
_entity_poly.pdbx_seq_one_letter_code
_entity_poly.pdbx_strand_id
1 'polypeptide(L)'
;MFFPMQTFLVAGISRSGVAAAEYLLSEGAKVYLYDDVADENVRAATEKLIVKGAHAVKKEELSARSEQCDVLVLSPGIPIDHPLPVSFKRMGKAVIGEAELGARALRCPVIAVTGTNGKTTVVSLLEHVLRAAGKNAVACGNIGKPITACVKELGRDGIAVAEISSFQLETLTSLRPHIAVELNISEDHLNRHYTMENYIFLKQRLLKNCAESEYAVLNYDDPVVREMAEKVRCPV
;
A
#
# COMPACT_ATOMS: atom_id res chain seq x y z
N MET A 1 -16.23 2.10 -2.97
CA MET A 1 -15.92 2.37 -4.37
C MET A 1 -16.32 1.11 -5.12
N PHE A 2 -17.14 1.20 -6.13
CA PHE A 2 -17.63 0.02 -6.85
C PHE A 2 -16.76 -0.17 -8.09
N PHE A 3 -16.16 -1.35 -8.29
CA PHE A 3 -15.33 -1.69 -9.45
C PHE A 3 -15.98 -2.67 -10.44
N PRO A 4 -17.33 -2.79 -10.55
CA PRO A 4 -17.99 -3.90 -11.26
C PRO A 4 -17.76 -3.90 -12.78
N MET A 5 -17.09 -2.89 -13.32
CA MET A 5 -16.79 -2.76 -14.76
C MET A 5 -15.29 -2.70 -15.05
N GLN A 6 -14.42 -2.74 -14.03
CA GLN A 6 -12.98 -2.65 -14.23
C GLN A 6 -12.32 -4.03 -14.15
N THR A 7 -11.31 -4.21 -15.00
CA THR A 7 -10.48 -5.41 -15.06
C THR A 7 -9.11 -5.11 -14.50
N PHE A 8 -8.69 -5.91 -13.52
CA PHE A 8 -7.43 -5.74 -12.81
C PHE A 8 -6.45 -6.84 -13.16
N LEU A 9 -5.18 -6.49 -13.31
CA LEU A 9 -4.07 -7.44 -13.24
C LEU A 9 -3.38 -7.26 -11.89
N VAL A 10 -3.36 -8.30 -11.07
CA VAL A 10 -2.59 -8.32 -9.81
C VAL A 10 -1.27 -9.03 -10.10
N ALA A 11 -0.17 -8.31 -9.94
CA ALA A 11 1.18 -8.83 -10.15
C ALA A 11 1.94 -8.99 -8.83
N GLY A 12 2.47 -10.20 -8.62
CA GLY A 12 3.09 -10.64 -7.36
C GLY A 12 2.05 -11.20 -6.39
N ILE A 13 1.98 -12.55 -6.32
CA ILE A 13 0.98 -13.29 -5.53
C ILE A 13 1.56 -13.67 -4.16
N SER A 14 2.11 -12.68 -3.49
CA SER A 14 2.51 -12.72 -2.08
C SER A 14 1.37 -12.21 -1.18
N ARG A 15 1.63 -12.04 0.10
CA ARG A 15 0.63 -11.59 1.09
C ARG A 15 -0.20 -10.38 0.63
N SER A 16 0.43 -9.35 0.10
CA SER A 16 -0.27 -8.13 -0.37
C SER A 16 -1.08 -8.37 -1.64
N GLY A 17 -0.52 -9.12 -2.61
CA GLY A 17 -1.23 -9.43 -3.84
C GLY A 17 -2.43 -10.32 -3.63
N VAL A 18 -2.32 -11.32 -2.74
CA VAL A 18 -3.45 -12.19 -2.35
C VAL A 18 -4.57 -11.34 -1.75
N ALA A 19 -4.26 -10.46 -0.79
CA ALA A 19 -5.27 -9.63 -0.14
C ALA A 19 -5.92 -8.63 -1.12
N ALA A 20 -5.14 -8.04 -2.02
CA ALA A 20 -5.67 -7.18 -3.07
C ALA A 20 -6.64 -7.93 -4.00
N ALA A 21 -6.25 -9.13 -4.45
CA ALA A 21 -7.09 -9.97 -5.31
C ALA A 21 -8.38 -10.38 -4.61
N GLU A 22 -8.31 -10.84 -3.36
CA GLU A 22 -9.49 -11.20 -2.55
C GLU A 22 -10.45 -10.01 -2.36
N TYR A 23 -9.89 -8.84 -2.05
CA TYR A 23 -10.68 -7.62 -1.92
C TYR A 23 -11.40 -7.29 -3.24
N LEU A 24 -10.68 -7.25 -4.36
CA LEU A 24 -11.22 -6.94 -5.68
C LEU A 24 -12.30 -7.92 -6.11
N LEU A 25 -12.09 -9.23 -5.90
CA LEU A 25 -13.09 -10.27 -6.17
C LEU A 25 -14.34 -10.07 -5.31
N SER A 26 -14.18 -9.69 -4.04
CA SER A 26 -15.32 -9.43 -3.14
C SER A 26 -16.13 -8.20 -3.52
N GLU A 27 -15.53 -7.27 -4.28
CA GLU A 27 -16.20 -6.10 -4.85
C GLU A 27 -16.78 -6.36 -6.27
N GLY A 28 -16.67 -7.60 -6.78
CA GLY A 28 -17.21 -8.01 -8.08
C GLY A 28 -16.34 -7.61 -9.29
N ALA A 29 -15.08 -7.23 -9.06
CA ALA A 29 -14.16 -6.91 -10.14
C ALA A 29 -13.67 -8.16 -10.87
N LYS A 30 -13.29 -8.03 -12.13
CA LYS A 30 -12.60 -9.06 -12.90
C LYS A 30 -11.10 -9.02 -12.58
N VAL A 31 -10.55 -10.14 -12.09
CA VAL A 31 -9.18 -10.21 -11.60
C VAL A 31 -8.37 -11.23 -12.36
N TYR A 32 -7.27 -10.78 -12.94
CA TYR A 32 -6.20 -11.61 -13.49
C TYR A 32 -5.01 -11.63 -12.53
N LEU A 33 -4.33 -12.76 -12.44
CA LEU A 33 -3.21 -13.01 -11.52
C LEU A 33 -1.96 -13.32 -12.32
N TYR A 34 -0.85 -12.66 -12.00
CA TYR A 34 0.45 -12.94 -12.60
C TYR A 34 1.56 -12.91 -11.55
N ASP A 35 2.46 -13.86 -11.62
CA ASP A 35 3.72 -13.86 -10.86
C ASP A 35 4.84 -14.42 -11.74
N ASP A 36 6.03 -13.83 -11.68
CA ASP A 36 7.22 -14.34 -12.34
C ASP A 36 7.80 -15.58 -11.64
N VAL A 37 7.48 -15.72 -10.35
CA VAL A 37 7.90 -16.85 -9.51
C VAL A 37 6.77 -17.87 -9.46
N ALA A 38 7.09 -19.13 -9.72
CA ALA A 38 6.12 -20.22 -9.71
C ALA A 38 6.45 -21.27 -8.63
N ASP A 39 6.78 -20.79 -7.41
CA ASP A 39 7.00 -21.68 -6.28
C ASP A 39 5.67 -22.27 -5.74
N GLU A 40 5.78 -23.20 -4.81
CA GLU A 40 4.63 -23.92 -4.25
C GLU A 40 3.66 -22.98 -3.53
N ASN A 41 4.17 -21.96 -2.82
CA ASN A 41 3.33 -20.99 -2.10
C ASN A 41 2.51 -20.11 -3.07
N VAL A 42 3.14 -19.62 -4.13
CA VAL A 42 2.49 -18.84 -5.18
C VAL A 42 1.43 -19.69 -5.90
N ARG A 43 1.73 -20.96 -6.22
CA ARG A 43 0.76 -21.87 -6.85
C ARG A 43 -0.44 -22.12 -5.96
N ALA A 44 -0.22 -22.50 -4.70
CA ALA A 44 -1.30 -22.75 -3.75
C ALA A 44 -2.18 -21.50 -3.51
N ALA A 45 -1.57 -20.31 -3.43
CA ALA A 45 -2.30 -19.05 -3.31
C ALA A 45 -3.13 -18.76 -4.57
N THR A 46 -2.54 -18.96 -5.75
CA THR A 46 -3.20 -18.76 -7.04
C THR A 46 -4.41 -19.68 -7.19
N GLU A 47 -4.27 -20.96 -6.87
CA GLU A 47 -5.37 -21.93 -6.92
C GLU A 47 -6.55 -21.52 -6.03
N LYS A 48 -6.28 -21.07 -4.79
CA LYS A 48 -7.31 -20.55 -3.89
C LYS A 48 -8.04 -19.34 -4.46
N LEU A 49 -7.32 -18.45 -5.15
CA LEU A 49 -7.92 -17.27 -5.78
C LEU A 49 -8.72 -17.63 -7.03
N ILE A 50 -8.30 -18.65 -7.81
CA ILE A 50 -9.07 -19.18 -8.96
C ILE A 50 -10.41 -19.72 -8.48
N VAL A 51 -10.46 -20.49 -7.39
CA VAL A 51 -11.72 -20.97 -6.80
C VAL A 51 -12.66 -19.82 -6.43
N LYS A 52 -12.10 -18.63 -6.10
CA LYS A 52 -12.86 -17.40 -5.80
C LYS A 52 -13.23 -16.58 -7.05
N GLY A 53 -12.85 -17.03 -8.25
CA GLY A 53 -13.20 -16.40 -9.53
C GLY A 53 -12.09 -15.60 -10.21
N ALA A 54 -10.85 -15.65 -9.71
CA ALA A 54 -9.72 -15.06 -10.42
C ALA A 54 -9.25 -15.92 -11.60
N HIS A 55 -8.48 -15.33 -12.51
CA HIS A 55 -7.92 -16.00 -13.68
C HIS A 55 -6.39 -15.89 -13.68
N ALA A 56 -5.69 -17.03 -13.64
CA ALA A 56 -4.23 -17.02 -13.79
C ALA A 56 -3.82 -16.68 -15.22
N VAL A 57 -2.74 -15.93 -15.36
CA VAL A 57 -2.15 -15.52 -16.63
C VAL A 57 -0.79 -16.16 -16.78
N LYS A 58 -0.56 -16.83 -17.90
CA LYS A 58 0.77 -17.34 -18.26
C LYS A 58 1.64 -16.23 -18.86
N LYS A 59 2.96 -16.42 -18.79
CA LYS A 59 3.93 -15.43 -19.28
C LYS A 59 3.71 -15.09 -20.77
N GLU A 60 3.37 -16.08 -21.57
CA GLU A 60 3.15 -15.93 -23.00
C GLU A 60 1.88 -15.09 -23.31
N GLU A 61 0.92 -15.10 -22.40
CA GLU A 61 -0.35 -14.37 -22.53
C GLU A 61 -0.30 -12.97 -21.91
N LEU A 62 0.77 -12.65 -21.15
CA LEU A 62 0.83 -11.46 -20.31
C LEU A 62 0.63 -10.16 -21.09
N SER A 63 1.25 -10.02 -22.27
CA SER A 63 1.12 -8.82 -23.11
C SER A 63 -0.33 -8.60 -23.53
N ALA A 64 -0.93 -9.61 -24.15
CA ALA A 64 -2.32 -9.52 -24.63
C ALA A 64 -3.32 -9.31 -23.48
N ARG A 65 -3.04 -9.90 -22.30
CA ARG A 65 -3.90 -9.75 -21.14
C ARG A 65 -3.75 -8.37 -20.50
N SER A 66 -2.53 -7.81 -20.48
CA SER A 66 -2.26 -6.44 -20.02
C SER A 66 -3.04 -5.38 -20.83
N GLU A 67 -3.19 -5.60 -22.13
CA GLU A 67 -4.00 -4.71 -22.99
C GLU A 67 -5.49 -4.71 -22.60
N GLN A 68 -6.00 -5.82 -22.05
CA GLN A 68 -7.40 -5.97 -21.63
C GLN A 68 -7.67 -5.50 -20.19
N CYS A 69 -6.63 -5.25 -19.40
CA CYS A 69 -6.76 -4.78 -18.04
C CYS A 69 -6.74 -3.25 -17.99
N ASP A 70 -7.54 -2.67 -17.10
CA ASP A 70 -7.61 -1.22 -16.88
C ASP A 70 -6.56 -0.76 -15.87
N VAL A 71 -6.26 -1.60 -14.89
CA VAL A 71 -5.40 -1.27 -13.73
C VAL A 71 -4.45 -2.41 -13.43
N LEU A 72 -3.19 -2.08 -13.19
CA LEU A 72 -2.20 -2.97 -12.58
C LEU A 72 -2.15 -2.73 -11.08
N VAL A 73 -2.39 -3.78 -10.29
CA VAL A 73 -2.10 -3.78 -8.85
C VAL A 73 -0.77 -4.48 -8.61
N LEU A 74 0.19 -3.73 -8.12
CA LEU A 74 1.59 -4.16 -8.00
C LEU A 74 1.90 -4.56 -6.55
N SER A 75 2.50 -5.73 -6.36
CA SER A 75 3.10 -6.09 -5.08
C SER A 75 4.30 -5.18 -4.79
N PRO A 76 4.52 -4.72 -3.52
CA PRO A 76 5.65 -3.86 -3.17
C PRO A 76 7.02 -4.44 -3.50
N GLY A 77 7.13 -5.77 -3.59
CA GLY A 77 8.36 -6.46 -4.00
C GLY A 77 8.77 -6.25 -5.45
N ILE A 78 7.83 -5.89 -6.33
CA ILE A 78 8.11 -5.64 -7.75
C ILE A 78 8.48 -4.17 -7.94
N PRO A 79 9.64 -3.86 -8.54
CA PRO A 79 10.07 -2.48 -8.80
C PRO A 79 9.13 -1.73 -9.74
N ILE A 80 8.96 -0.42 -9.49
CA ILE A 80 8.11 0.44 -10.31
C ILE A 80 8.69 0.66 -11.74
N ASP A 81 9.97 0.40 -11.91
CA ASP A 81 10.72 0.42 -13.18
C ASP A 81 10.83 -0.96 -13.84
N HIS A 82 10.22 -2.01 -13.25
CA HIS A 82 10.08 -3.31 -13.90
C HIS A 82 9.31 -3.18 -15.24
N PRO A 83 9.65 -3.98 -16.28
CA PRO A 83 8.99 -3.89 -17.59
C PRO A 83 7.45 -3.89 -17.55
N LEU A 84 6.83 -4.66 -16.64
CA LEU A 84 5.38 -4.75 -16.54
C LEU A 84 4.71 -3.43 -16.12
N PRO A 85 5.03 -2.78 -14.97
CA PRO A 85 4.46 -1.48 -14.64
C PRO A 85 4.83 -0.39 -15.65
N VAL A 86 6.03 -0.44 -16.25
CA VAL A 86 6.42 0.49 -17.31
C VAL A 86 5.52 0.35 -18.54
N SER A 87 5.17 -0.88 -18.94
CA SER A 87 4.26 -1.13 -20.06
C SER A 87 2.86 -0.56 -19.80
N PHE A 88 2.30 -0.75 -18.60
CA PHE A 88 1.01 -0.15 -18.22
C PHE A 88 1.02 1.37 -18.27
N LYS A 89 2.08 2.00 -17.75
CA LYS A 89 2.25 3.46 -17.83
C LYS A 89 2.32 3.97 -19.26
N ARG A 90 3.04 3.26 -20.15
CA ARG A 90 3.11 3.60 -21.58
C ARG A 90 1.76 3.49 -22.29
N MET A 91 0.91 2.58 -21.86
CA MET A 91 -0.47 2.46 -22.34
C MET A 91 -1.44 3.48 -21.69
N GLY A 92 -0.95 4.40 -20.86
CA GLY A 92 -1.77 5.37 -20.14
C GLY A 92 -2.64 4.75 -19.03
N LYS A 93 -2.34 3.51 -18.61
CA LYS A 93 -3.11 2.78 -17.60
C LYS A 93 -2.59 3.01 -16.19
N ALA A 94 -3.47 2.89 -15.21
CA ALA A 94 -3.11 3.07 -13.81
C ALA A 94 -2.25 1.91 -13.28
N VAL A 95 -1.22 2.28 -12.53
CA VAL A 95 -0.41 1.36 -11.74
C VAL A 95 -0.53 1.77 -10.28
N ILE A 96 -1.09 0.91 -9.44
CA ILE A 96 -1.30 1.15 -8.02
C ILE A 96 -0.73 -0.01 -7.20
N GLY A 97 -0.44 0.22 -5.93
CA GLY A 97 -0.10 -0.84 -4.99
C GLY A 97 -1.32 -1.30 -4.18
N GLU A 98 -1.16 -2.38 -3.44
CA GLU A 98 -2.18 -2.85 -2.49
C GLU A 98 -2.53 -1.75 -1.47
N ALA A 99 -1.53 -1.04 -0.95
CA ALA A 99 -1.74 0.05 0.01
C ALA A 99 -2.59 1.20 -0.58
N GLU A 100 -2.40 1.54 -1.85
CA GLU A 100 -3.24 2.52 -2.55
C GLU A 100 -4.67 2.02 -2.74
N LEU A 101 -4.83 0.75 -3.11
CA LEU A 101 -6.15 0.12 -3.23
C LEU A 101 -6.88 0.14 -1.88
N GLY A 102 -6.19 -0.24 -0.80
CA GLY A 102 -6.71 -0.21 0.56
C GLY A 102 -7.04 1.21 1.03
N ALA A 103 -6.16 2.18 0.77
CA ALA A 103 -6.40 3.60 1.12
C ALA A 103 -7.67 4.15 0.48
N ARG A 104 -7.92 3.81 -0.78
CA ARG A 104 -9.18 4.18 -1.47
C ARG A 104 -10.42 3.52 -0.90
N ALA A 105 -10.26 2.33 -0.32
CA ALA A 105 -11.34 1.52 0.20
C ALA A 105 -11.70 1.85 1.66
N LEU A 106 -10.72 2.25 2.47
CA LEU A 106 -10.93 2.60 3.88
C LEU A 106 -11.95 3.74 4.03
N ARG A 107 -12.79 3.63 5.06
CA ARG A 107 -13.81 4.63 5.43
C ARG A 107 -13.61 5.16 6.85
N CYS A 108 -12.62 4.67 7.55
CA CYS A 108 -12.28 5.00 8.92
C CYS A 108 -11.05 5.93 8.98
N PRO A 109 -10.80 6.57 10.12
CA PRO A 109 -9.56 7.28 10.39
C PRO A 109 -8.32 6.41 10.22
N VAL A 110 -7.25 6.99 9.69
CA VAL A 110 -5.96 6.33 9.48
C VAL A 110 -4.87 7.08 10.26
N ILE A 111 -4.15 6.35 11.09
CA ILE A 111 -2.86 6.77 11.65
C ILE A 111 -1.80 6.08 10.80
N ALA A 112 -1.06 6.82 10.01
CA ALA A 112 -0.05 6.26 9.12
C ALA A 112 1.35 6.55 9.65
N VAL A 113 2.16 5.50 9.82
CA VAL A 113 3.50 5.59 10.39
C VAL A 113 4.53 5.14 9.37
N THR A 114 5.50 6.00 9.10
CA THR A 114 6.69 5.65 8.31
C THR A 114 7.98 6.07 9.02
N GLY A 115 9.10 5.78 8.44
CA GLY A 115 10.44 6.02 8.98
C GLY A 115 11.39 4.91 8.54
N THR A 116 12.67 5.06 8.76
CA THR A 116 13.63 3.98 8.52
C THR A 116 13.48 2.90 9.60
N ASN A 117 13.50 3.28 10.86
CA ASN A 117 13.47 2.38 12.02
C ASN A 117 12.29 2.70 12.96
N GLY A 118 11.88 1.72 13.77
CA GLY A 118 10.89 1.89 14.84
C GLY A 118 9.42 1.82 14.40
N LYS A 119 9.11 1.77 13.13
CA LYS A 119 7.73 1.73 12.58
C LYS A 119 6.86 0.67 13.26
N THR A 120 7.33 -0.58 13.23
CA THR A 120 6.61 -1.74 13.79
C THR A 120 6.32 -1.58 15.28
N THR A 121 7.30 -1.09 16.03
CA THR A 121 7.14 -0.83 17.47
C THR A 121 6.06 0.20 17.74
N VAL A 122 6.10 1.33 17.01
CA VAL A 122 5.14 2.43 17.17
C VAL A 122 3.74 1.99 16.75
N VAL A 123 3.60 1.29 15.62
CA VAL A 123 2.29 0.80 15.14
C VAL A 123 1.68 -0.20 16.12
N SER A 124 2.48 -1.15 16.61
CA SER A 124 2.01 -2.15 17.57
C SER A 124 1.62 -1.52 18.92
N LEU A 125 2.39 -0.51 19.37
CA LEU A 125 2.08 0.23 20.60
C LEU A 125 0.79 1.03 20.45
N LEU A 126 0.63 1.75 19.35
CA LEU A 126 -0.59 2.52 19.06
C LEU A 126 -1.83 1.63 19.00
N GLU A 127 -1.74 0.49 18.28
CA GLU A 127 -2.84 -0.49 18.28
C GLU A 127 -3.19 -0.93 19.69
N HIS A 128 -2.17 -1.31 20.48
CA HIS A 128 -2.38 -1.78 21.85
C HIS A 128 -3.05 -0.73 22.73
N VAL A 129 -2.56 0.51 22.73
CA VAL A 129 -3.10 1.62 23.54
C VAL A 129 -4.54 1.96 23.12
N LEU A 130 -4.80 2.05 21.82
CA LEU A 130 -6.14 2.34 21.30
C LEU A 130 -7.13 1.24 21.68
N ARG A 131 -6.74 -0.03 21.58
CA ARG A 131 -7.58 -1.17 21.98
C ARG A 131 -7.81 -1.21 23.48
N ALA A 132 -6.81 -0.91 24.29
CA ALA A 132 -6.96 -0.77 25.74
C ALA A 132 -7.92 0.37 26.12
N ALA A 133 -8.00 1.41 25.29
CA ALA A 133 -8.97 2.50 25.42
C ALA A 133 -10.36 2.16 24.81
N GLY A 134 -10.63 0.90 24.47
CA GLY A 134 -11.93 0.44 23.94
C GLY A 134 -12.19 0.80 22.47
N LYS A 135 -11.15 1.20 21.71
CA LYS A 135 -11.30 1.50 20.27
C LYS A 135 -11.09 0.25 19.44
N ASN A 136 -11.84 0.14 18.33
CA ASN A 136 -11.60 -0.88 17.30
C ASN A 136 -10.40 -0.46 16.44
N ALA A 137 -9.19 -0.69 16.91
CA ALA A 137 -7.96 -0.36 16.18
C ALA A 137 -7.30 -1.62 15.62
N VAL A 138 -6.76 -1.54 14.41
CA VAL A 138 -6.09 -2.65 13.73
C VAL A 138 -4.77 -2.18 13.12
N ALA A 139 -3.68 -2.85 13.51
CA ALA A 139 -2.37 -2.70 12.86
C ALA A 139 -2.39 -3.34 11.47
N CYS A 140 -2.02 -2.58 10.46
CA CYS A 140 -2.09 -3.02 9.06
C CYS A 140 -0.97 -2.43 8.19
N GLY A 141 -0.94 -2.81 6.93
CA GLY A 141 0.01 -2.31 5.95
C GLY A 141 1.23 -3.20 5.77
N ASN A 142 2.42 -2.65 5.94
CA ASN A 142 3.68 -3.39 5.78
C ASN A 142 3.84 -4.51 6.83
N ILE A 143 3.30 -4.33 8.02
CA ILE A 143 3.18 -5.35 9.07
C ILE A 143 1.72 -5.76 9.28
N GLY A 144 1.50 -6.79 10.10
CA GLY A 144 0.16 -7.25 10.42
C GLY A 144 -0.60 -7.71 9.17
N LYS A 145 -1.82 -7.23 9.00
CA LYS A 145 -2.66 -7.52 7.83
C LYS A 145 -2.40 -6.50 6.72
N PRO A 146 -2.45 -6.87 5.42
CA PRO A 146 -2.55 -5.89 4.34
C PRO A 146 -3.75 -4.95 4.54
N ILE A 147 -3.66 -3.71 4.04
CA ILE A 147 -4.71 -2.70 4.27
C ILE A 147 -6.06 -3.16 3.71
N THR A 148 -6.06 -3.76 2.51
CA THR A 148 -7.27 -4.28 1.87
C THR A 148 -7.97 -5.37 2.68
N ALA A 149 -7.21 -6.19 3.41
CA ALA A 149 -7.76 -7.23 4.28
C ALA A 149 -8.47 -6.66 5.53
N CYS A 150 -8.18 -5.42 5.92
CA CYS A 150 -8.76 -4.78 7.10
C CYS A 150 -10.01 -3.95 6.80
N VAL A 151 -10.31 -3.66 5.53
CA VAL A 151 -11.39 -2.74 5.13
C VAL A 151 -12.74 -3.12 5.73
N LYS A 152 -13.12 -4.40 5.65
CA LYS A 152 -14.41 -4.88 6.18
C LYS A 152 -14.45 -4.91 7.72
N GLU A 153 -13.34 -5.30 8.35
CA GLU A 153 -13.21 -5.40 9.80
C GLU A 153 -13.29 -4.02 10.47
N LEU A 154 -12.66 -3.01 9.86
CA LEU A 154 -12.63 -1.66 10.39
C LEU A 154 -13.94 -0.89 10.16
N GLY A 155 -14.60 -1.11 9.04
CA GLY A 155 -15.82 -0.38 8.71
C GLY A 155 -15.64 1.14 8.71
N ARG A 156 -16.57 1.87 9.36
CA ARG A 156 -16.48 3.33 9.53
C ARG A 156 -16.00 3.76 10.91
N ASP A 157 -16.20 2.90 11.91
CA ASP A 157 -16.00 3.21 13.32
C ASP A 157 -14.65 2.72 13.85
N GLY A 158 -13.90 1.99 13.01
CA GLY A 158 -12.56 1.52 13.33
C GLY A 158 -11.49 2.60 13.19
N ILE A 159 -10.26 2.25 13.53
CA ILE A 159 -9.04 3.06 13.33
C ILE A 159 -7.99 2.16 12.68
N ALA A 160 -7.56 2.52 11.48
CA ALA A 160 -6.43 1.87 10.84
C ALA A 160 -5.12 2.44 11.38
N VAL A 161 -4.26 1.60 11.97
CA VAL A 161 -2.91 1.98 12.36
C VAL A 161 -1.96 1.37 11.34
N ALA A 162 -1.61 2.15 10.31
CA ALA A 162 -0.95 1.65 9.12
C ALA A 162 0.57 1.87 9.16
N GLU A 163 1.34 0.78 9.13
CA GLU A 163 2.76 0.87 8.80
C GLU A 163 2.93 1.02 7.30
N ILE A 164 3.59 2.08 6.86
CA ILE A 164 3.83 2.36 5.45
C ILE A 164 5.33 2.31 5.14
N SER A 165 5.73 1.38 4.27
CA SER A 165 7.11 1.27 3.79
C SER A 165 7.39 2.23 2.63
N SER A 166 8.68 2.49 2.36
CA SER A 166 9.09 3.30 1.20
C SER A 166 8.66 2.66 -0.14
N PHE A 167 8.62 1.33 -0.21
CA PHE A 167 8.16 0.61 -1.42
C PHE A 167 6.66 0.83 -1.68
N GLN A 168 5.84 0.83 -0.64
CA GLN A 168 4.42 1.14 -0.76
C GLN A 168 4.20 2.60 -1.17
N LEU A 169 5.04 3.53 -0.68
CA LEU A 169 4.99 4.95 -1.05
C LEU A 169 5.32 5.22 -2.53
N GLU A 170 5.97 4.30 -3.25
CA GLU A 170 6.17 4.43 -4.70
C GLU A 170 4.84 4.55 -5.47
N THR A 171 3.81 3.89 -5.00
CA THR A 171 2.50 3.80 -5.66
C THR A 171 1.35 4.40 -4.86
N LEU A 172 1.60 4.85 -3.62
CA LEU A 172 0.60 5.42 -2.73
C LEU A 172 0.40 6.90 -3.05
N THR A 173 -0.79 7.29 -3.48
CA THR A 173 -1.09 8.66 -3.94
C THR A 173 -2.32 9.27 -3.30
N SER A 174 -3.30 8.47 -2.89
CA SER A 174 -4.60 8.95 -2.40
C SER A 174 -4.77 8.86 -0.88
N LEU A 175 -3.83 8.21 -0.18
CA LEU A 175 -3.91 8.13 1.28
C LEU A 175 -3.91 9.52 1.90
N ARG A 176 -4.95 9.80 2.68
CA ARG A 176 -5.08 11.01 3.50
C ARG A 176 -5.16 10.57 4.96
N PRO A 177 -4.02 10.49 5.65
CA PRO A 177 -4.01 10.08 7.04
C PRO A 177 -4.59 11.18 7.93
N HIS A 178 -5.33 10.80 8.97
CA HIS A 178 -5.74 11.73 10.03
C HIS A 178 -4.54 12.16 10.87
N ILE A 179 -3.60 11.22 11.07
CA ILE A 179 -2.32 11.48 11.71
C ILE A 179 -1.24 10.81 10.86
N ALA A 180 -0.30 11.59 10.35
CA ALA A 180 0.90 11.09 9.68
C ALA A 180 2.09 11.17 10.62
N VAL A 181 2.82 10.07 10.78
CA VAL A 181 3.99 9.99 11.67
C VAL A 181 5.23 9.66 10.86
N GLU A 182 6.24 10.52 10.93
CA GLU A 182 7.58 10.29 10.37
C GLU A 182 8.60 10.18 11.50
N LEU A 183 9.14 8.97 11.71
CA LEU A 183 9.97 8.66 12.87
C LEU A 183 11.42 9.08 12.72
N ASN A 184 12.04 8.75 11.62
CA ASN A 184 13.45 9.01 11.34
C ASN A 184 13.79 8.65 9.90
N ILE A 185 14.88 9.23 9.39
CA ILE A 185 15.44 8.93 8.08
C ILE A 185 16.92 8.68 8.20
N SER A 186 17.34 7.46 7.88
CA SER A 186 18.74 7.08 7.70
C SER A 186 18.88 6.25 6.44
N GLU A 187 20.11 6.04 5.99
CA GLU A 187 20.38 5.26 4.78
C GLU A 187 19.79 3.86 4.87
N ASP A 188 18.92 3.52 3.89
CA ASP A 188 18.31 2.20 3.75
C ASP A 188 17.78 2.02 2.33
N HIS A 189 17.74 0.78 1.86
CA HIS A 189 17.15 0.41 0.57
C HIS A 189 17.66 1.18 -0.66
N LEU A 190 18.91 1.68 -0.67
CA LEU A 190 19.46 2.42 -1.80
C LEU A 190 19.63 1.55 -3.06
N ASN A 191 19.71 0.22 -2.91
CA ASN A 191 19.64 -0.72 -4.03
C ASN A 191 18.30 -0.64 -4.80
N ARG A 192 17.23 -0.10 -4.18
CA ARG A 192 15.93 0.11 -4.78
C ARG A 192 15.67 1.57 -5.14
N HIS A 193 16.03 2.49 -4.26
CA HIS A 193 15.72 3.92 -4.40
C HIS A 193 16.84 4.72 -5.06
N TYR A 194 18.02 4.10 -5.25
CA TYR A 194 19.20 4.63 -5.91
C TYR A 194 19.92 5.74 -5.14
N THR A 195 19.21 6.73 -4.60
CA THR A 195 19.79 7.86 -3.86
C THR A 195 19.01 8.18 -2.58
N MET A 196 19.67 8.83 -1.62
CA MET A 196 19.03 9.32 -0.40
C MET A 196 17.95 10.36 -0.70
N GLU A 197 18.15 11.21 -1.68
CA GLU A 197 17.17 12.22 -2.11
C GLU A 197 15.87 11.57 -2.55
N ASN A 198 15.93 10.50 -3.36
CA ASN A 198 14.75 9.73 -3.76
C ASN A 198 14.08 9.04 -2.57
N TYR A 199 14.88 8.48 -1.65
CA TYR A 199 14.34 7.83 -0.45
C TYR A 199 13.61 8.83 0.45
N ILE A 200 14.19 10.01 0.70
CA ILE A 200 13.58 11.11 1.44
C ILE A 200 12.30 11.58 0.72
N PHE A 201 12.37 11.83 -0.58
CA PHE A 201 11.22 12.23 -1.38
C PHE A 201 10.05 11.25 -1.27
N LEU A 202 10.33 9.94 -1.32
CA LEU A 202 9.29 8.92 -1.16
C LEU A 202 8.64 8.97 0.21
N LYS A 203 9.43 9.12 1.28
CA LYS A 203 8.89 9.20 2.64
C LYS A 203 8.04 10.47 2.86
N GLN A 204 8.46 11.60 2.34
CA GLN A 204 7.69 12.84 2.37
C GLN A 204 6.30 12.71 1.71
N ARG A 205 6.10 11.74 0.81
CA ARG A 205 4.80 11.52 0.17
C ARG A 205 3.70 11.16 1.17
N LEU A 206 4.02 10.58 2.33
CA LEU A 206 3.03 10.31 3.37
C LEU A 206 2.36 11.60 3.86
N LEU A 207 3.10 12.71 3.89
CA LEU A 207 2.65 14.01 4.36
C LEU A 207 1.91 14.82 3.29
N LYS A 208 2.02 14.42 2.02
CA LYS A 208 1.54 15.19 0.86
C LYS A 208 0.05 15.52 0.91
N ASN A 209 -0.75 14.60 1.40
CA ASN A 209 -2.21 14.72 1.44
C ASN A 209 -2.75 15.14 2.81
N CYS A 210 -1.88 15.44 3.79
CA CYS A 210 -2.30 16.00 5.05
C CYS A 210 -2.80 17.43 4.81
N ALA A 211 -4.05 17.71 5.14
CA ALA A 211 -4.67 19.02 5.05
C ALA A 211 -4.77 19.65 6.45
N GLU A 212 -5.27 20.86 6.54
CA GLU A 212 -5.34 21.64 7.79
C GLU A 212 -6.14 20.93 8.92
N SER A 213 -7.00 19.99 8.57
CA SER A 213 -7.80 19.23 9.55
C SER A 213 -7.11 17.97 10.08
N GLU A 214 -5.96 17.61 9.56
CA GLU A 214 -5.15 16.47 9.96
C GLU A 214 -3.92 16.93 10.76
N TYR A 215 -3.12 15.97 11.24
CA TYR A 215 -1.93 16.23 12.04
C TYR A 215 -0.71 15.50 11.48
N ALA A 216 0.46 16.14 11.56
CA ALA A 216 1.73 15.48 11.37
C ALA A 216 2.48 15.38 12.71
N VAL A 217 3.09 14.23 12.97
CA VAL A 217 3.99 14.00 14.11
C VAL A 217 5.37 13.73 13.54
N LEU A 218 6.27 14.67 13.72
CA LEU A 218 7.60 14.66 13.15
C LEU A 218 8.66 14.60 14.26
N ASN A 219 9.65 13.75 14.11
CA ASN A 219 10.74 13.66 15.08
C ASN A 219 11.65 14.90 14.97
N TYR A 220 11.61 15.75 15.97
CA TYR A 220 12.40 17.00 16.00
C TYR A 220 13.91 16.77 16.08
N ASP A 221 14.35 15.62 16.68
CA ASP A 221 15.77 15.31 16.84
C ASP A 221 16.42 14.79 15.55
N ASP A 222 15.61 14.34 14.57
CA ASP A 222 16.09 13.98 13.24
C ASP A 222 16.09 15.23 12.32
N PRO A 223 17.26 15.72 11.88
CA PRO A 223 17.33 16.96 11.10
C PRO A 223 16.58 16.86 9.76
N VAL A 224 16.59 15.70 9.11
CA VAL A 224 15.90 15.50 7.83
C VAL A 224 14.38 15.51 8.03
N VAL A 225 13.90 14.85 9.09
CA VAL A 225 12.46 14.83 9.42
C VAL A 225 12.00 16.20 9.90
N ARG A 226 12.80 16.90 10.69
CA ARG A 226 12.48 18.27 11.17
C ARG A 226 12.27 19.25 10.02
N GLU A 227 13.10 19.19 8.98
CA GLU A 227 12.96 20.04 7.79
C GLU A 227 11.66 19.79 7.02
N MET A 228 11.04 18.61 7.19
CA MET A 228 9.75 18.34 6.55
C MET A 228 8.62 19.19 7.10
N ALA A 229 8.73 19.69 8.33
CA ALA A 229 7.72 20.56 8.95
C ALA A 229 7.41 21.80 8.12
N GLU A 230 8.41 22.35 7.42
CA GLU A 230 8.25 23.54 6.57
C GLU A 230 7.43 23.27 5.29
N LYS A 231 7.26 22.00 4.93
CA LYS A 231 6.63 21.58 3.66
C LYS A 231 5.21 21.02 3.84
N VAL A 232 4.76 20.82 5.09
CA VAL A 232 3.41 20.31 5.37
C VAL A 232 2.42 21.45 5.55
N ARG A 233 1.15 21.17 5.25
CA ARG A 233 0.04 22.13 5.38
C ARG A 233 -0.79 21.94 6.64
N CYS A 234 -0.62 20.79 7.30
CA CYS A 234 -1.33 20.46 8.53
C CYS A 234 -0.54 20.91 9.77
N PRO A 235 -1.18 21.03 10.94
CA PRO A 235 -0.51 21.18 12.22
C PRO A 235 0.55 20.10 12.46
N VAL A 236 1.71 20.50 12.99
CA VAL A 236 2.84 19.63 13.37
C VAL A 236 2.99 19.62 14.88
#